data_f56c8c9cc7f200665947d9624df5e907
#
_entry.id   f56c8c9cc7f200665947d9624df5e907
#
_cell.length_a   1.000
_cell.length_b   1.000
_cell.length_c   1.000
_cell.angle_alpha   90.00
_cell.angle_beta   90.00
_cell.angle_gamma   90.00
#
_symmetry.space_group_name_H-M   'P 1'
#
loop_
_entity.id
_entity.type
_entity.pdbx_description
1 polymer ?
#
loop_
_entity_poly.entity_id
_entity_poly.type
_entity_poly.pdbx_seq_one_letter_code
_entity_poly.pdbx_strand_id
1 'polypeptide(L)'
;TNNVKSLPFFADTPVCNDELNRERYAIQLVEKIISTSKDKQKDAGKAYTILLNEHYGVGKTSFMLQLQQIAEKSGINVCWYKLWMYEDTQTMMVNLIRVLQESLGEEDGVLQQMLNRYVRVLSSLNGYEWFSFINFDRQSVESQYEEIKEKLNDKECQIVVLIDDVDRLQGKELLQVLQMIRNMGDFPYVYYVIAGDRYTLQIRLEDENITNADEFLRKFFNLEICFPADDEKKLH
;
A
#
# COMPACT_ATOMS: atom_id res chain seq x y z
N THR A 1 0.96 -53.87 12.02
CA THR A 1 0.66 -52.86 11.01
C THR A 1 0.26 -51.56 11.69
N ASN A 2 1.27 -50.70 11.93
CA ASN A 2 1.08 -49.38 12.51
C ASN A 2 0.52 -48.43 11.45
N ASN A 3 -0.75 -48.08 11.56
CA ASN A 3 -1.32 -46.97 10.85
C ASN A 3 -0.74 -45.64 11.43
N VAL A 4 0.31 -45.14 10.80
CA VAL A 4 0.73 -43.74 10.99
C VAL A 4 -0.32 -42.87 10.27
N LYS A 5 -1.27 -42.29 11.00
CA LYS A 5 -2.11 -41.24 10.48
C LYS A 5 -1.17 -40.08 10.12
N SER A 6 -1.01 -39.82 8.84
CA SER A 6 -0.38 -38.58 8.37
C SER A 6 -1.16 -37.40 8.95
N LEU A 7 -0.51 -36.61 9.80
CA LEU A 7 -1.04 -35.31 10.23
C LEU A 7 -1.28 -34.49 8.97
N PRO A 8 -2.45 -33.84 8.82
CA PRO A 8 -2.66 -32.97 7.70
C PRO A 8 -1.61 -31.85 7.74
N PHE A 9 -0.88 -31.66 6.68
CA PHE A 9 -0.09 -30.46 6.46
C PHE A 9 -1.09 -29.31 6.42
N PHE A 10 -1.14 -28.50 7.46
CA PHE A 10 -1.80 -27.21 7.41
C PHE A 10 -0.94 -26.33 6.50
N ALA A 11 -1.33 -26.21 5.24
CA ALA A 11 -0.79 -25.18 4.39
C ALA A 11 -1.20 -23.83 5.00
N ASP A 12 -0.24 -22.97 5.25
CA ASP A 12 -0.46 -21.57 5.68
C ASP A 12 -1.01 -20.78 4.47
N THR A 13 -2.23 -21.12 4.06
CA THR A 13 -2.90 -20.49 2.93
C THR A 13 -3.89 -19.47 3.46
N PRO A 14 -3.78 -18.20 3.00
CA PRO A 14 -4.76 -17.18 3.36
C PRO A 14 -6.18 -17.62 3.00
N VAL A 15 -7.11 -17.47 3.93
CA VAL A 15 -8.52 -17.82 3.72
C VAL A 15 -9.38 -16.57 3.70
N CYS A 16 -10.36 -16.56 2.79
CA CYS A 16 -11.34 -15.47 2.70
C CYS A 16 -12.48 -15.60 3.73
N ASN A 17 -12.58 -16.76 4.42
CA ASN A 17 -13.61 -16.96 5.44
C ASN A 17 -13.28 -16.19 6.71
N ASP A 18 -14.26 -15.52 7.30
CA ASP A 18 -14.11 -14.70 8.51
C ASP A 18 -14.12 -15.53 9.79
N GLU A 19 -13.12 -16.40 9.97
CA GLU A 19 -12.97 -17.24 11.15
C GLU A 19 -12.67 -16.41 12.43
N LEU A 20 -12.14 -15.19 12.27
CA LEU A 20 -11.73 -14.29 13.34
C LEU A 20 -12.71 -13.13 13.56
N ASN A 21 -13.89 -13.11 12.89
CA ASN A 21 -14.87 -12.03 12.94
C ASN A 21 -14.29 -10.63 12.61
N ARG A 22 -13.38 -10.56 11.63
CA ARG A 22 -12.71 -9.32 11.21
C ARG A 22 -13.41 -8.57 10.09
N GLU A 23 -14.40 -9.18 9.45
CA GLU A 23 -15.19 -8.58 8.36
C GLU A 23 -15.75 -7.21 8.75
N ARG A 24 -16.21 -7.04 10.00
CA ARG A 24 -16.69 -5.76 10.52
C ARG A 24 -15.62 -4.64 10.42
N TYR A 25 -14.35 -4.95 10.66
CA TYR A 25 -13.27 -3.95 10.55
C TYR A 25 -12.97 -3.61 9.09
N ALA A 26 -13.06 -4.59 8.19
CA ALA A 26 -12.92 -4.36 6.77
C ALA A 26 -14.08 -3.49 6.23
N ILE A 27 -15.33 -3.74 6.67
CA ILE A 27 -16.49 -2.90 6.34
C ILE A 27 -16.28 -1.46 6.84
N GLN A 28 -15.91 -1.28 8.11
CA GLN A 28 -15.65 0.04 8.69
C GLN A 28 -14.52 0.79 7.96
N LEU A 29 -13.48 0.07 7.52
CA LEU A 29 -12.40 0.68 6.75
C LEU A 29 -12.88 1.13 5.37
N VAL A 30 -13.66 0.32 4.67
CA VAL A 30 -14.25 0.69 3.37
C VAL A 30 -15.20 1.90 3.53
N GLU A 31 -16.05 1.91 4.54
CA GLU A 31 -16.91 3.06 4.85
C GLU A 31 -16.10 4.32 5.13
N LYS A 32 -14.98 4.20 5.86
CA LYS A 32 -14.08 5.31 6.11
C LYS A 32 -13.43 5.82 4.82
N ILE A 33 -12.98 4.94 3.94
CA ILE A 33 -12.44 5.30 2.62
C ILE A 33 -13.48 6.09 1.82
N ILE A 34 -14.71 5.59 1.76
CA ILE A 34 -15.82 6.26 1.06
C ILE A 34 -16.16 7.62 1.68
N SER A 35 -16.16 7.71 3.01
CA SER A 35 -16.46 8.98 3.69
C SER A 35 -15.34 10.02 3.54
N THR A 36 -14.09 9.59 3.60
CA THR A 36 -12.91 10.47 3.46
C THR A 36 -12.86 11.09 2.07
N SER A 37 -13.26 10.37 1.03
CA SER A 37 -13.33 10.90 -0.34
C SER A 37 -14.39 11.99 -0.50
N LYS A 38 -15.45 11.98 0.32
CA LYS A 38 -16.51 12.99 0.28
C LYS A 38 -16.13 14.28 1.03
N ASP A 39 -15.16 14.20 1.91
CA ASP A 39 -14.74 15.31 2.78
C ASP A 39 -13.64 16.15 2.08
N LYS A 40 -14.03 16.81 0.97
CA LYS A 40 -13.16 17.56 0.04
C LYS A 40 -12.25 18.63 0.68
N GLN A 41 -12.40 18.93 1.97
CA GLN A 41 -11.73 20.08 2.61
C GLN A 41 -10.49 19.72 3.43
N LYS A 42 -10.27 18.46 3.84
CA LYS A 42 -9.18 18.16 4.79
C LYS A 42 -7.88 17.66 4.19
N ASP A 43 -7.91 16.91 3.08
CA ASP A 43 -6.72 16.27 2.49
C ASP A 43 -6.73 16.28 0.95
N ALA A 44 -7.30 17.32 0.36
CA ALA A 44 -7.36 17.46 -1.10
C ALA A 44 -5.97 17.38 -1.72
N GLY A 45 -5.68 16.28 -2.39
CA GLY A 45 -4.48 16.12 -3.19
C GLY A 45 -3.41 15.19 -2.65
N LYS A 46 -3.69 14.40 -1.60
CA LYS A 46 -2.73 13.44 -1.03
C LYS A 46 -3.30 12.04 -0.93
N ALA A 47 -2.41 11.05 -1.02
CA ALA A 47 -2.72 9.67 -0.69
C ALA A 47 -2.98 9.49 0.81
N TYR A 48 -3.72 8.44 1.16
CA TYR A 48 -3.99 8.06 2.54
C TYR A 48 -3.30 6.75 2.87
N THR A 49 -2.46 6.74 3.90
CA THR A 49 -1.67 5.57 4.29
C THR A 49 -2.19 4.95 5.57
N ILE A 50 -2.40 3.64 5.54
CA ILE A 50 -3.02 2.85 6.60
C ILE A 50 -2.07 1.72 6.96
N LEU A 51 -1.69 1.60 8.23
CA LEU A 51 -0.94 0.47 8.75
C LEU A 51 -1.90 -0.56 9.34
N LEU A 52 -1.82 -1.80 8.85
CA LEU A 52 -2.35 -2.96 9.55
C LEU A 52 -1.26 -3.46 10.49
N ASN A 53 -1.32 -2.97 11.74
CA ASN A 53 -0.29 -3.25 12.74
C ASN A 53 -0.60 -4.53 13.49
N GLU A 54 0.04 -5.62 13.08
CA GLU A 54 -0.12 -6.93 13.70
C GLU A 54 1.16 -7.75 13.62
N HIS A 55 1.38 -8.60 14.60
CA HIS A 55 2.47 -9.55 14.60
C HIS A 55 2.35 -10.58 13.47
N TYR A 56 3.44 -11.28 13.18
CA TYR A 56 3.46 -12.35 12.20
C TYR A 56 2.46 -13.47 12.56
N GLY A 57 1.76 -14.02 11.53
CA GLY A 57 0.86 -15.17 11.72
C GLY A 57 -0.57 -14.85 12.15
N VAL A 58 -0.92 -13.58 12.39
CA VAL A 58 -2.25 -13.17 12.90
C VAL A 58 -3.31 -13.01 11.78
N GLY A 59 -3.02 -13.41 10.55
CA GLY A 59 -3.98 -13.38 9.45
C GLY A 59 -4.12 -12.02 8.75
N LYS A 60 -3.04 -11.20 8.68
CA LYS A 60 -3.00 -9.93 7.94
C LYS A 60 -3.45 -10.10 6.47
N THR A 61 -2.87 -11.05 5.78
CA THR A 61 -3.18 -11.35 4.38
C THR A 61 -4.65 -11.76 4.19
N SER A 62 -5.18 -12.59 5.10
CA SER A 62 -6.60 -12.99 5.07
C SER A 62 -7.54 -11.79 5.24
N PHE A 63 -7.19 -10.86 6.15
CA PHE A 63 -7.95 -9.62 6.30
C PHE A 63 -7.88 -8.75 5.04
N MET A 64 -6.71 -8.63 4.41
CA MET A 64 -6.55 -7.87 3.16
C MET A 64 -7.38 -8.46 2.02
N LEU A 65 -7.51 -9.79 1.94
CA LEU A 65 -8.40 -10.45 0.98
C LEU A 65 -9.87 -10.15 1.25
N GLN A 66 -10.30 -10.14 2.51
CA GLN A 66 -11.65 -9.72 2.90
C GLN A 66 -11.89 -8.25 2.53
N LEU A 67 -10.94 -7.38 2.87
CA LEU A 67 -10.99 -5.96 2.52
C LEU A 67 -11.13 -5.76 1.01
N GLN A 68 -10.35 -6.49 0.20
CA GLN A 68 -10.47 -6.47 -1.25
C GLN A 68 -11.89 -6.79 -1.71
N GLN A 69 -12.45 -7.91 -1.25
CA GLN A 69 -13.80 -8.33 -1.66
C GLN A 69 -14.87 -7.30 -1.31
N ILE A 70 -14.78 -6.67 -0.13
CA ILE A 70 -15.75 -5.67 0.31
C ILE A 70 -15.57 -4.37 -0.48
N ALA A 71 -14.34 -3.93 -0.70
CA ALA A 71 -14.03 -2.73 -1.46
C ALA A 71 -14.49 -2.83 -2.92
N GLU A 72 -14.19 -3.95 -3.59
CA GLU A 72 -14.62 -4.21 -4.97
C GLU A 72 -16.16 -4.25 -5.10
N LYS A 73 -16.87 -4.88 -4.14
CA LYS A 73 -18.34 -4.86 -4.09
C LYS A 73 -18.91 -3.45 -3.89
N SER A 74 -18.12 -2.55 -3.31
CA SER A 74 -18.49 -1.14 -3.10
C SER A 74 -18.09 -0.23 -4.26
N GLY A 75 -17.58 -0.80 -5.36
CA GLY A 75 -17.14 -0.05 -6.55
C GLY A 75 -15.79 0.63 -6.42
N ILE A 76 -14.97 0.23 -5.44
CA ILE A 76 -13.61 0.73 -5.25
C ILE A 76 -12.64 -0.16 -6.04
N ASN A 77 -11.73 0.44 -6.78
CA ASN A 77 -10.66 -0.29 -7.47
C ASN A 77 -9.63 -0.79 -6.46
N VAL A 78 -9.27 -2.07 -6.52
CA VAL A 78 -8.29 -2.67 -5.62
C VAL A 78 -7.15 -3.30 -6.41
N CYS A 79 -5.93 -3.07 -5.98
CA CYS A 79 -4.75 -3.71 -6.56
C CYS A 79 -3.76 -4.15 -5.49
N TRP A 80 -2.98 -5.19 -5.81
CA TRP A 80 -1.92 -5.70 -4.98
C TRP A 80 -0.57 -5.24 -5.50
N TYR A 81 0.23 -4.64 -4.63
CA TYR A 81 1.60 -4.30 -4.92
C TYR A 81 2.56 -5.25 -4.19
N LYS A 82 3.30 -6.06 -4.96
CA LYS A 82 4.18 -7.13 -4.44
C LYS A 82 5.62 -6.66 -4.38
N LEU A 83 6.10 -6.34 -3.20
CA LEU A 83 7.44 -5.75 -2.95
C LEU A 83 8.61 -6.68 -3.30
N TRP A 84 8.47 -7.98 -3.07
CA TRP A 84 9.56 -8.97 -3.23
C TRP A 84 9.94 -9.27 -4.68
N MET A 85 9.24 -8.69 -5.66
CA MET A 85 9.51 -8.91 -7.10
C MET A 85 10.55 -7.95 -7.67
N TYR A 86 11.06 -6.99 -6.89
CA TYR A 86 11.83 -5.88 -7.46
C TYR A 86 13.19 -5.73 -6.76
N GLU A 87 14.26 -5.58 -7.56
CA GLU A 87 15.65 -5.51 -7.07
C GLU A 87 16.12 -4.06 -6.83
N ASP A 88 15.45 -3.07 -7.43
CA ASP A 88 15.83 -1.67 -7.32
C ASP A 88 14.62 -0.72 -7.20
N THR A 89 14.88 0.46 -6.63
CA THR A 89 13.84 1.47 -6.34
C THR A 89 13.17 1.99 -7.60
N GLN A 90 13.88 2.11 -8.72
CA GLN A 90 13.32 2.59 -9.98
C GLN A 90 12.29 1.61 -10.52
N THR A 91 12.63 0.32 -10.54
CA THR A 91 11.73 -0.76 -10.95
C THR A 91 10.51 -0.83 -10.02
N MET A 92 10.72 -0.72 -8.70
CA MET A 92 9.63 -0.66 -7.71
C MET A 92 8.62 0.42 -8.07
N MET A 93 9.09 1.61 -8.39
CA MET A 93 8.26 2.76 -8.65
C MET A 93 7.50 2.69 -9.96
N VAL A 94 8.20 2.33 -11.04
CA VAL A 94 7.56 2.09 -12.34
C VAL A 94 6.43 1.07 -12.20
N ASN A 95 6.65 0.02 -11.43
CA ASN A 95 5.66 -1.02 -11.21
C ASN A 95 4.52 -0.57 -10.29
N LEU A 96 4.76 0.29 -9.30
CA LEU A 96 3.67 0.89 -8.53
C LEU A 96 2.71 1.67 -9.44
N ILE A 97 3.26 2.53 -10.33
CA ILE A 97 2.43 3.29 -11.26
C ILE A 97 1.69 2.37 -12.26
N ARG A 98 2.33 1.29 -12.72
CA ARG A 98 1.65 0.30 -13.58
C ARG A 98 0.52 -0.43 -12.89
N VAL A 99 0.71 -0.82 -11.62
CA VAL A 99 -0.33 -1.47 -10.83
C VAL A 99 -1.52 -0.52 -10.61
N LEU A 100 -1.26 0.77 -10.34
CA LEU A 100 -2.31 1.79 -10.30
C LEU A 100 -3.01 1.93 -11.66
N GLN A 101 -2.27 1.94 -12.74
CA GLN A 101 -2.78 2.02 -14.10
C GLN A 101 -3.69 0.82 -14.46
N GLU A 102 -3.26 -0.38 -14.14
CA GLU A 102 -4.04 -1.61 -14.36
C GLU A 102 -5.35 -1.61 -13.56
N SER A 103 -5.33 -1.09 -12.32
CA SER A 103 -6.52 -1.00 -11.47
C SER A 103 -7.60 -0.05 -12.00
N LEU A 104 -7.21 0.95 -12.79
CA LEU A 104 -8.13 1.92 -13.40
C LEU A 104 -8.84 1.38 -14.64
N GLY A 105 -8.39 0.23 -15.17
CA GLY A 105 -8.96 -0.34 -16.40
C GLY A 105 -8.70 0.50 -17.66
N GLU A 106 -9.24 0.06 -18.79
CA GLU A 106 -9.03 0.71 -20.09
C GLU A 106 -9.99 1.89 -20.36
N GLU A 107 -10.97 2.12 -19.49
CA GLU A 107 -12.07 3.06 -19.72
C GLU A 107 -11.62 4.53 -19.81
N ASP A 108 -10.46 4.89 -19.19
CA ASP A 108 -9.90 6.24 -19.28
C ASP A 108 -8.62 6.32 -20.10
N GLY A 109 -8.77 6.34 -21.41
CA GLY A 109 -7.64 6.48 -22.33
C GLY A 109 -6.75 7.71 -22.07
N VAL A 110 -7.29 8.80 -21.50
CA VAL A 110 -6.52 10.01 -21.18
C VAL A 110 -5.64 9.80 -19.97
N LEU A 111 -6.20 9.30 -18.86
CA LEU A 111 -5.45 9.02 -17.65
C LEU A 111 -4.41 7.91 -17.90
N GLN A 112 -4.76 6.89 -18.68
CA GLN A 112 -3.84 5.84 -19.12
C GLN A 112 -2.63 6.42 -19.87
N GLN A 113 -2.85 7.36 -20.80
CA GLN A 113 -1.76 8.02 -21.54
C GLN A 113 -0.88 8.89 -20.62
N MET A 114 -1.49 9.61 -19.65
CA MET A 114 -0.77 10.41 -18.67
C MET A 114 0.14 9.52 -17.79
N LEU A 115 -0.39 8.43 -17.25
CA LEU A 115 0.37 7.46 -16.46
C LEU A 115 1.49 6.79 -17.29
N ASN A 116 1.23 6.44 -18.55
CA ASN A 116 2.26 5.93 -19.45
C ASN A 116 3.39 6.94 -19.70
N ARG A 117 3.08 8.23 -19.86
CA ARG A 117 4.11 9.27 -19.97
C ARG A 117 4.91 9.40 -18.71
N TYR A 118 4.24 9.39 -17.56
CA TYR A 118 4.89 9.46 -16.25
C TYR A 118 5.84 8.27 -16.04
N VAL A 119 5.40 7.03 -16.33
CA VAL A 119 6.25 5.83 -16.30
C VAL A 119 7.50 5.99 -17.17
N ARG A 120 7.37 6.54 -18.41
CA ARG A 120 8.54 6.74 -19.29
C ARG A 120 9.55 7.72 -18.70
N VAL A 121 9.07 8.81 -18.11
CA VAL A 121 9.95 9.79 -17.46
C VAL A 121 10.63 9.15 -16.25
N LEU A 122 9.88 8.46 -15.39
CA LEU A 122 10.42 7.74 -14.26
C LEU A 122 11.46 6.70 -14.68
N SER A 123 11.22 5.95 -15.76
CA SER A 123 12.15 4.95 -16.30
C SER A 123 13.42 5.54 -16.90
N SER A 124 13.43 6.82 -17.25
CA SER A 124 14.62 7.51 -17.80
C SER A 124 15.53 8.07 -16.72
N LEU A 125 15.09 8.11 -15.45
CA LEU A 125 15.90 8.58 -14.33
C LEU A 125 16.94 7.53 -13.94
N ASN A 126 18.18 7.93 -13.71
CA ASN A 126 19.23 7.02 -13.23
C ASN A 126 19.11 6.84 -11.69
N GLY A 127 19.47 5.67 -11.17
CA GLY A 127 19.27 5.28 -9.76
C GLY A 127 19.82 6.25 -8.70
N TYR A 128 20.83 7.09 -9.03
CA TYR A 128 21.35 8.13 -8.15
C TYR A 128 20.51 9.42 -8.15
N GLU A 129 19.80 9.71 -9.23
CA GLU A 129 19.00 10.94 -9.39
C GLU A 129 17.71 10.89 -8.58
N TRP A 130 17.27 9.71 -8.19
CA TRP A 130 16.12 9.49 -7.33
C TRP A 130 16.23 10.10 -5.93
N PHE A 131 17.44 10.13 -5.37
CA PHE A 131 17.71 10.69 -4.06
C PHE A 131 18.13 12.16 -4.12
N SER A 132 18.67 12.58 -5.26
CA SER A 132 19.06 13.96 -5.53
C SER A 132 18.18 14.57 -6.61
N PHE A 133 16.96 14.95 -6.27
CA PHE A 133 16.06 15.76 -7.13
C PHE A 133 16.71 17.08 -7.64
N ILE A 134 18.02 17.23 -7.52
CA ILE A 134 18.70 18.52 -7.64
C ILE A 134 19.06 18.88 -9.08
N ASN A 135 19.16 17.93 -10.03
CA ASN A 135 19.73 18.18 -11.36
C ASN A 135 18.90 17.69 -12.55
N PHE A 136 17.66 17.28 -12.35
CA PHE A 136 16.80 16.82 -13.45
C PHE A 136 15.86 17.93 -13.91
N ASP A 137 15.28 17.77 -15.10
CA ASP A 137 14.16 18.61 -15.55
C ASP A 137 12.93 18.35 -14.64
N ARG A 138 13.06 18.85 -13.41
CA ARG A 138 12.06 18.84 -12.36
C ARG A 138 10.70 19.25 -12.89
N GLN A 139 10.70 20.22 -13.77
CA GLN A 139 9.51 20.84 -14.34
C GLN A 139 8.69 19.83 -15.14
N SER A 140 9.33 18.87 -15.83
CA SER A 140 8.63 17.83 -16.60
C SER A 140 8.01 16.76 -15.71
N VAL A 141 8.70 16.30 -14.66
CA VAL A 141 8.16 15.28 -13.72
C VAL A 141 7.05 15.87 -12.87
N GLU A 142 7.29 17.06 -12.29
CA GLU A 142 6.31 17.77 -11.47
C GLU A 142 5.04 18.14 -12.27
N SER A 143 5.21 18.61 -13.51
CA SER A 143 4.06 18.93 -14.36
C SER A 143 3.20 17.71 -14.66
N GLN A 144 3.81 16.57 -15.00
CA GLN A 144 3.06 15.34 -15.26
C GLN A 144 2.41 14.78 -14.01
N TYR A 145 3.07 14.89 -12.86
CA TYR A 145 2.52 14.51 -11.58
C TYR A 145 1.28 15.34 -11.22
N GLU A 146 1.35 16.66 -11.34
CA GLU A 146 0.21 17.54 -11.08
C GLU A 146 -0.95 17.34 -12.08
N GLU A 147 -0.67 17.11 -13.38
CA GLU A 147 -1.69 16.75 -14.37
C GLU A 147 -2.44 15.45 -13.98
N ILE A 148 -1.72 14.43 -13.50
CA ILE A 148 -2.34 13.18 -13.03
C ILE A 148 -3.19 13.44 -11.78
N LYS A 149 -2.69 14.24 -10.83
CA LYS A 149 -3.44 14.61 -9.61
C LYS A 149 -4.75 15.32 -9.92
N GLU A 150 -4.70 16.32 -10.80
CA GLU A 150 -5.89 17.03 -11.25
C GLU A 150 -6.89 16.07 -11.88
N LYS A 151 -6.43 15.18 -12.75
CA LYS A 151 -7.29 14.21 -13.41
C LYS A 151 -7.92 13.20 -12.45
N LEU A 152 -7.17 12.73 -11.46
CA LEU A 152 -7.70 11.85 -10.41
C LEU A 152 -8.71 12.57 -9.51
N ASN A 153 -8.46 13.86 -9.20
CA ASN A 153 -9.40 14.69 -8.46
C ASN A 153 -10.74 14.87 -9.20
N ASP A 154 -10.68 15.12 -10.51
CA ASP A 154 -11.88 15.28 -11.33
C ASP A 154 -12.74 14.01 -11.37
N LYS A 155 -12.08 12.85 -11.33
CA LYS A 155 -12.76 11.56 -11.41
C LYS A 155 -13.30 11.06 -10.08
N GLU A 156 -12.73 11.50 -8.98
CA GLU A 156 -13.01 10.99 -7.62
C GLU A 156 -12.91 9.44 -7.54
N CYS A 157 -12.06 8.84 -8.38
CA CYS A 157 -11.92 7.39 -8.49
C CYS A 157 -11.06 6.85 -7.36
N GLN A 158 -11.66 6.09 -6.46
CA GLN A 158 -10.96 5.51 -5.32
C GLN A 158 -10.16 4.27 -5.72
N ILE A 159 -8.91 4.22 -5.28
CA ILE A 159 -7.99 3.10 -5.51
C ILE A 159 -7.41 2.65 -4.16
N VAL A 160 -7.57 1.39 -3.83
CA VAL A 160 -6.92 0.76 -2.68
C VAL A 160 -5.73 -0.06 -3.16
N VAL A 161 -4.54 0.28 -2.69
CA VAL A 161 -3.30 -0.45 -2.95
C VAL A 161 -2.97 -1.29 -1.72
N LEU A 162 -3.01 -2.59 -1.86
CA LEU A 162 -2.68 -3.55 -0.82
C LEU A 162 -1.20 -3.92 -0.89
N ILE A 163 -0.46 -3.69 0.20
CA ILE A 163 0.98 -3.96 0.30
C ILE A 163 1.21 -4.87 1.51
N ASP A 164 1.56 -6.12 1.27
CA ASP A 164 1.80 -7.10 2.33
C ASP A 164 3.30 -7.25 2.64
N ASP A 165 3.59 -7.80 3.81
CA ASP A 165 4.92 -8.25 4.21
C ASP A 165 6.02 -7.15 4.22
N VAL A 166 5.70 -5.89 4.51
CA VAL A 166 6.71 -4.82 4.58
C VAL A 166 7.70 -5.01 5.72
N ASP A 167 7.32 -5.75 6.75
CA ASP A 167 8.18 -6.11 7.90
C ASP A 167 9.27 -7.15 7.55
N ARG A 168 9.19 -7.79 6.38
CA ARG A 168 10.25 -8.66 5.84
C ARG A 168 11.39 -7.90 5.14
N LEU A 169 11.16 -6.65 4.76
CA LEU A 169 12.14 -5.82 4.08
C LEU A 169 13.34 -5.48 5.01
N GLN A 170 14.53 -5.35 4.42
CA GLN A 170 15.67 -4.74 5.12
C GLN A 170 15.39 -3.24 5.34
N GLY A 171 16.05 -2.62 6.31
CA GLY A 171 15.80 -1.22 6.66
C GLY A 171 15.90 -0.26 5.48
N LYS A 172 16.93 -0.43 4.65
CA LYS A 172 17.11 0.38 3.43
C LYS A 172 15.97 0.21 2.44
N GLU A 173 15.53 -1.02 2.19
CA GLU A 173 14.42 -1.32 1.28
C GLU A 173 13.12 -0.76 1.82
N LEU A 174 12.86 -0.93 3.12
CA LEU A 174 11.71 -0.35 3.80
C LEU A 174 11.67 1.17 3.62
N LEU A 175 12.79 1.85 3.91
CA LEU A 175 12.89 3.29 3.77
C LEU A 175 12.60 3.74 2.31
N GLN A 176 13.13 3.01 1.34
CA GLN A 176 12.90 3.27 -0.08
C GLN A 176 11.41 3.15 -0.46
N VAL A 177 10.73 2.10 0.01
CA VAL A 177 9.29 1.90 -0.22
C VAL A 177 8.46 3.03 0.39
N LEU A 178 8.74 3.41 1.64
CA LEU A 178 8.01 4.49 2.31
C LEU A 178 8.25 5.84 1.60
N GLN A 179 9.48 6.12 1.18
CA GLN A 179 9.82 7.33 0.42
C GLN A 179 9.16 7.33 -0.96
N MET A 180 9.11 6.18 -1.64
CA MET A 180 8.44 6.03 -2.92
C MET A 180 6.95 6.39 -2.80
N ILE A 181 6.25 5.81 -1.85
CA ILE A 181 4.83 6.09 -1.62
C ILE A 181 4.62 7.58 -1.34
N ARG A 182 5.45 8.18 -0.47
CA ARG A 182 5.30 9.59 -0.06
C ARG A 182 5.63 10.58 -1.17
N ASN A 183 6.62 10.31 -2.00
CA ASN A 183 7.15 11.29 -2.96
C ASN A 183 6.52 11.16 -4.35
N MET A 184 6.10 9.96 -4.71
CA MET A 184 5.70 9.65 -6.09
C MET A 184 4.35 8.95 -6.20
N GLY A 185 3.92 8.28 -5.13
CA GLY A 185 2.62 7.63 -5.03
C GLY A 185 1.59 8.47 -4.29
N ASP A 186 1.91 9.72 -3.93
CA ASP A 186 1.05 10.61 -3.15
C ASP A 186 -0.09 11.21 -4.00
N PHE A 187 -0.88 10.34 -4.62
CA PHE A 187 -2.00 10.72 -5.47
C PHE A 187 -3.31 10.82 -4.68
N PRO A 188 -4.19 11.78 -5.01
CA PRO A 188 -5.52 11.86 -4.41
C PRO A 188 -6.34 10.60 -4.70
N TYR A 189 -7.22 10.25 -3.76
CA TYR A 189 -8.07 9.05 -3.83
C TYR A 189 -7.33 7.71 -3.87
N VAL A 190 -6.01 7.71 -3.65
CA VAL A 190 -5.22 6.49 -3.47
C VAL A 190 -5.04 6.19 -1.99
N TYR A 191 -5.40 4.98 -1.59
CA TYR A 191 -5.34 4.47 -0.21
C TYR A 191 -4.39 3.30 -0.15
N TYR A 192 -3.23 3.50 0.48
CA TYR A 192 -2.25 2.44 0.71
C TYR A 192 -2.58 1.72 2.01
N VAL A 193 -2.93 0.44 1.93
CA VAL A 193 -3.12 -0.44 3.08
C VAL A 193 -1.90 -1.34 3.18
N ILE A 194 -1.08 -1.07 4.18
CA ILE A 194 0.25 -1.64 4.36
C ILE A 194 0.23 -2.56 5.57
N ALA A 195 0.50 -3.85 5.37
CA ALA A 195 0.55 -4.83 6.45
C ALA A 195 1.98 -4.99 6.98
N GLY A 196 2.14 -4.85 8.30
CA GLY A 196 3.44 -5.00 8.96
C GLY A 196 3.33 -4.84 10.48
N ASP A 197 4.37 -5.26 11.18
CA ASP A 197 4.53 -5.04 12.62
C ASP A 197 5.21 -3.70 12.85
N ARG A 198 4.53 -2.75 13.50
CA ARG A 198 5.05 -1.41 13.76
C ARG A 198 6.39 -1.43 14.49
N TYR A 199 6.54 -2.31 15.46
CA TYR A 199 7.78 -2.39 16.25
C TYR A 199 8.96 -2.85 15.35
N THR A 200 8.71 -3.84 14.52
CA THR A 200 9.70 -4.32 13.53
C THR A 200 10.07 -3.22 12.53
N LEU A 201 9.08 -2.48 12.01
CA LEU A 201 9.33 -1.35 11.10
C LEU A 201 10.18 -0.27 11.76
N GLN A 202 9.91 0.06 13.04
CA GLN A 202 10.69 1.04 13.78
C GLN A 202 12.15 0.61 13.92
N ILE A 203 12.43 -0.62 14.37
CA ILE A 203 13.79 -1.15 14.49
C ILE A 203 14.53 -1.10 13.15
N ARG A 204 13.88 -1.53 12.06
CA ARG A 204 14.47 -1.51 10.71
C ARG A 204 14.89 -0.10 10.27
N LEU A 205 14.10 0.90 10.60
CA LEU A 205 14.42 2.30 10.29
C LEU A 205 15.51 2.87 11.21
N GLU A 206 15.55 2.48 12.48
CA GLU A 206 16.60 2.85 13.42
C GLU A 206 17.97 2.29 12.97
N ASP A 207 18.01 1.05 12.45
CA ASP A 207 19.20 0.44 11.86
C ASP A 207 19.76 1.25 10.66
N GLU A 208 18.91 2.01 9.96
CA GLU A 208 19.27 2.92 8.88
C GLU A 208 19.55 4.36 9.37
N ASN A 209 19.83 4.54 10.66
CA ASN A 209 20.12 5.84 11.30
C ASN A 209 18.96 6.86 11.26
N ILE A 210 17.73 6.42 11.15
CA ILE A 210 16.57 7.27 11.32
C ILE A 210 16.32 7.48 12.83
N THR A 211 16.89 8.54 13.40
CA THR A 211 16.93 8.81 14.85
C THR A 211 15.57 8.93 15.53
N ASN A 212 14.51 9.24 14.78
CA ASN A 212 13.13 9.36 15.28
C ASN A 212 12.18 8.49 14.47
N ALA A 213 12.50 7.19 14.34
CA ALA A 213 11.74 6.27 13.51
C ALA A 213 10.25 6.18 13.91
N ASP A 214 9.93 6.20 15.22
CA ASP A 214 8.54 6.22 15.68
C ASP A 214 7.78 7.48 15.23
N GLU A 215 8.40 8.65 15.34
CA GLU A 215 7.79 9.89 14.86
C GLU A 215 7.66 9.92 13.33
N PHE A 216 8.65 9.36 12.62
CA PHE A 216 8.60 9.19 11.18
C PHE A 216 7.40 8.33 10.77
N LEU A 217 7.21 7.16 11.40
CA LEU A 217 6.08 6.27 11.13
C LEU A 217 4.74 6.92 11.49
N ARG A 218 4.65 7.65 12.60
CA ARG A 218 3.44 8.40 12.97
C ARG A 218 3.08 9.50 11.97
N LYS A 219 4.05 10.12 11.33
CA LYS A 219 3.83 11.12 10.28
C LYS A 219 3.53 10.49 8.93
N PHE A 220 4.01 9.28 8.73
CA PHE A 220 3.80 8.54 7.49
C PHE A 220 2.40 7.92 7.45
N PHE A 221 1.97 7.23 8.50
CA PHE A 221 0.68 6.57 8.55
C PHE A 221 -0.42 7.50 9.07
N ASN A 222 -1.47 7.71 8.26
CA ASN A 222 -2.64 8.48 8.65
C ASN A 222 -3.57 7.72 9.60
N LEU A 223 -3.57 6.39 9.50
CA LEU A 223 -4.38 5.48 10.31
C LEU A 223 -3.57 4.23 10.66
N GLU A 224 -3.73 3.75 11.87
CA GLU A 224 -3.19 2.47 12.32
C GLU A 224 -4.35 1.60 12.82
N ILE A 225 -4.42 0.37 12.36
CA ILE A 225 -5.44 -0.61 12.73
C ILE A 225 -4.74 -1.76 13.45
N CYS A 226 -5.15 -2.00 14.70
CA CYS A 226 -4.75 -3.16 15.49
C CYS A 226 -6.00 -4.00 15.76
N PHE A 227 -5.88 -5.32 15.63
CA PHE A 227 -6.99 -6.20 15.99
C PHE A 227 -6.96 -6.50 17.50
N PRO A 228 -8.12 -6.66 18.15
CA PRO A 228 -8.16 -6.99 19.56
C PRO A 228 -7.53 -8.36 19.86
N ALA A 229 -6.76 -8.45 20.96
CA ALA A 229 -6.09 -9.67 21.40
C ALA A 229 -7.03 -10.86 21.70
N ASP A 230 -8.33 -10.62 21.89
CA ASP A 230 -9.33 -11.68 22.12
C ASP A 230 -9.59 -12.54 20.87
N ASP A 231 -9.23 -12.04 19.69
CA ASP A 231 -9.33 -12.79 18.43
C ASP A 231 -8.20 -13.86 18.33
N GLU A 232 -7.10 -13.70 19.10
CA GLU A 232 -5.99 -14.67 19.13
C GLU A 232 -6.35 -15.97 19.89
N LYS A 233 -7.28 -15.93 20.85
CA LYS A 233 -7.64 -17.10 21.70
C LYS A 233 -8.46 -18.15 20.94
N LYS A 234 -8.91 -17.87 19.71
CA LYS A 234 -9.68 -18.82 18.89
C LYS A 234 -8.82 -19.67 17.98
N LEU A 235 -7.49 -19.45 17.95
CA LEU A 235 -6.54 -20.14 17.07
C LEU A 235 -5.87 -21.36 17.72
N HIS A 236 -6.31 -21.79 18.93
CA HIS A 236 -5.77 -22.96 19.65
C HIS A 236 -6.80 -24.05 19.91
#